data_8558f27be56ca98f2d7620898b13389c
#
_entry.id   8558f27be56ca98f2d7620898b13389c
#
_cell.length_a   1.000
_cell.length_b   1.000
_cell.length_c   1.000
_cell.angle_alpha   90.00
_cell.angle_beta   90.00
_cell.angle_gamma   90.00
#
_symmetry.space_group_name_H-M   'P 1'
#
loop_
_entity.id
_entity.type
_entity.pdbx_description
1 polymer ?
#
loop_
_entity_poly.entity_id
_entity_poly.type
_entity_poly.pdbx_seq_one_letter_code
_entity_poly.pdbx_strand_id
1 'polypeptide(L)'
;MKILSHILSPIFAITFLLLLVIFHPLQWLGLKLFGYKGHKSVVDVLNFFLVKSLLILGITVRLKNEHKLPKDTSLIFVSNHQSTFDIPPFGLFFRKHHPKFVSKIELGKGIPSVSFNLRHGGAALIDRKDAKQALSTLGRFSKNINKQKWGAIIFPEGTRSRNGNPKKFSTNGLKMITKYNKDGYIVPVTINNSWKVFKYGKYPLGLGSPITLTTHQPIKIDSMPFDELMQETEKAIIT
;
A
#
# COMPACT_ATOMS: atom_id res chain seq x y z
N MET A 1 -26.43 4.29 -14.96
CA MET A 1 -25.20 4.02 -14.17
C MET A 1 -25.13 4.81 -12.86
N LYS A 2 -25.39 6.13 -12.84
CA LYS A 2 -25.31 6.93 -11.59
C LYS A 2 -26.36 6.53 -10.54
N ILE A 3 -27.58 6.18 -10.94
CA ILE A 3 -28.64 5.67 -10.03
C ILE A 3 -28.17 4.37 -9.34
N LEU A 4 -27.66 3.41 -10.10
CA LEU A 4 -27.12 2.16 -9.55
C LEU A 4 -25.96 2.41 -8.58
N SER A 5 -25.12 3.44 -8.84
CA SER A 5 -24.07 3.85 -7.90
C SER A 5 -24.62 4.25 -6.53
N HIS A 6 -25.77 4.95 -6.47
CA HIS A 6 -26.40 5.33 -5.21
C HIS A 6 -26.87 4.14 -4.39
N ILE A 7 -27.27 3.03 -5.06
CA ILE A 7 -27.70 1.79 -4.40
C ILE A 7 -26.50 0.95 -3.95
N LEU A 8 -25.52 0.76 -4.82
CA LEU A 8 -24.38 -0.12 -4.53
C LEU A 8 -23.35 0.49 -3.58
N SER A 9 -23.22 1.82 -3.55
CA SER A 9 -22.26 2.49 -2.68
C SER A 9 -22.49 2.23 -1.19
N PRO A 10 -23.71 2.37 -0.62
CA PRO A 10 -23.94 2.06 0.78
C PRO A 10 -23.77 0.56 1.08
N ILE A 11 -24.17 -0.34 0.19
CA ILE A 11 -23.97 -1.79 0.35
C ILE A 11 -22.48 -2.08 0.45
N PHE A 12 -21.67 -1.53 -0.46
CA PHE A 12 -20.23 -1.65 -0.41
C PHE A 12 -19.65 -1.07 0.88
N ALA A 13 -20.06 0.15 1.27
CA ALA A 13 -19.53 0.82 2.45
C ALA A 13 -19.83 0.03 3.73
N ILE A 14 -21.05 -0.49 3.88
CA ILE A 14 -21.45 -1.35 5.00
C ILE A 14 -20.61 -2.64 5.00
N THR A 15 -20.51 -3.32 3.86
CA THR A 15 -19.72 -4.55 3.74
C THR A 15 -18.24 -4.29 4.10
N PHE A 16 -17.66 -3.22 3.56
CA PHE A 16 -16.27 -2.86 3.85
C PHE A 16 -16.05 -2.56 5.34
N LEU A 17 -16.95 -1.81 5.96
CA LEU A 17 -16.91 -1.50 7.39
C LEU A 17 -17.07 -2.77 8.25
N LEU A 18 -18.04 -3.64 7.92
CA LEU A 18 -18.23 -4.90 8.63
C LEU A 18 -17.00 -5.79 8.58
N LEU A 19 -16.33 -5.88 7.43
CA LEU A 19 -15.06 -6.60 7.32
C LEU A 19 -14.00 -6.02 8.28
N LEU A 20 -13.86 -4.69 8.33
CA LEU A 20 -12.91 -4.07 9.25
C LEU A 20 -13.24 -4.35 10.72
N VAL A 21 -14.53 -4.31 11.09
CA VAL A 21 -14.99 -4.54 12.47
C VAL A 21 -14.80 -6.01 12.87
N ILE A 22 -15.24 -6.95 12.03
CA ILE A 22 -15.14 -8.40 12.30
C ILE A 22 -13.68 -8.85 12.40
N PHE A 23 -12.83 -8.39 11.51
CA PHE A 23 -11.42 -8.77 11.51
C PHE A 23 -10.59 -8.08 12.61
N HIS A 24 -11.11 -7.05 13.26
CA HIS A 24 -10.39 -6.38 14.33
C HIS A 24 -10.08 -7.30 15.54
N PRO A 25 -11.07 -7.94 16.18
CA PRO A 25 -10.80 -8.88 17.25
C PRO A 25 -10.01 -10.12 16.77
N LEU A 26 -10.21 -10.57 15.53
CA LEU A 26 -9.45 -11.68 14.96
C LEU A 26 -7.96 -11.35 14.83
N GLN A 27 -7.62 -10.12 14.43
CA GLN A 27 -6.23 -9.65 14.40
C GLN A 27 -5.61 -9.62 15.79
N TRP A 28 -6.35 -9.13 16.79
CA TRP A 28 -5.90 -9.11 18.18
C TRP A 28 -5.66 -10.55 18.68
N LEU A 29 -6.60 -11.44 18.46
CA LEU A 29 -6.50 -12.85 18.86
C LEU A 29 -5.34 -13.55 18.14
N GLY A 30 -5.21 -13.37 16.84
CA GLY A 30 -4.11 -13.90 16.04
C GLY A 30 -2.75 -13.43 16.54
N LEU A 31 -2.62 -12.15 16.90
CA LEU A 31 -1.40 -11.60 17.48
C LEU A 31 -1.10 -12.22 18.85
N LYS A 32 -2.11 -12.31 19.72
CA LYS A 32 -1.95 -12.79 21.10
C LYS A 32 -1.60 -14.28 21.17
N LEU A 33 -2.22 -15.11 20.33
CA LEU A 33 -2.03 -16.57 20.37
C LEU A 33 -0.84 -17.05 19.53
N PHE A 34 -0.60 -16.41 18.38
CA PHE A 34 0.38 -16.92 17.40
C PHE A 34 1.41 -15.85 16.98
N GLY A 35 1.45 -14.71 17.68
CA GLY A 35 2.37 -13.62 17.41
C GLY A 35 2.21 -13.02 16.02
N TYR A 36 3.32 -12.53 15.46
CA TYR A 36 3.32 -11.90 14.14
C TYR A 36 2.73 -12.79 13.03
N LYS A 37 3.04 -14.09 13.03
CA LYS A 37 2.55 -15.01 11.97
C LYS A 37 1.03 -15.12 11.98
N GLY A 38 0.41 -15.24 13.15
CA GLY A 38 -1.04 -15.29 13.29
C GLY A 38 -1.70 -13.98 12.89
N HIS A 39 -1.18 -12.85 13.37
CA HIS A 39 -1.65 -11.52 12.98
C HIS A 39 -1.60 -11.33 11.45
N LYS A 40 -0.44 -11.63 10.84
CA LYS A 40 -0.26 -11.53 9.39
C LYS A 40 -1.25 -12.38 8.61
N SER A 41 -1.47 -13.63 9.01
CA SER A 41 -2.43 -14.50 8.33
C SER A 41 -3.84 -13.92 8.33
N VAL A 42 -4.28 -13.36 9.45
CA VAL A 42 -5.58 -12.69 9.56
C VAL A 42 -5.64 -11.46 8.66
N VAL A 43 -4.57 -10.66 8.61
CA VAL A 43 -4.48 -9.47 7.73
C VAL A 43 -4.49 -9.88 6.25
N ASP A 44 -3.83 -10.97 5.87
CA ASP A 44 -3.84 -11.46 4.49
C ASP A 44 -5.26 -11.87 4.05
N VAL A 45 -6.01 -12.55 4.92
CA VAL A 45 -7.41 -12.93 4.68
C VAL A 45 -8.30 -11.68 4.60
N LEU A 46 -8.11 -10.72 5.51
CA LEU A 46 -8.83 -9.45 5.44
C LEU A 46 -8.59 -8.74 4.11
N ASN A 47 -7.35 -8.60 3.66
CA ASN A 47 -7.03 -7.95 2.39
C ASN A 47 -7.71 -8.67 1.20
N PHE A 48 -7.78 -10.00 1.22
CA PHE A 48 -8.51 -10.76 0.22
C PHE A 48 -9.99 -10.35 0.18
N PHE A 49 -10.68 -10.30 1.32
CA PHE A 49 -12.08 -9.92 1.37
C PHE A 49 -12.30 -8.44 1.03
N LEU A 50 -11.41 -7.53 1.45
CA LEU A 50 -11.48 -6.11 1.08
C LEU A 50 -11.34 -5.92 -0.44
N VAL A 51 -10.44 -6.64 -1.09
CA VAL A 51 -10.32 -6.63 -2.56
C VAL A 51 -11.55 -7.22 -3.22
N LYS A 52 -12.09 -8.34 -2.70
CA LYS A 52 -13.30 -8.96 -3.23
C LYS A 52 -14.55 -8.11 -3.04
N SER A 53 -14.64 -7.33 -1.97
CA SER A 53 -15.78 -6.43 -1.74
C SER A 53 -15.95 -5.38 -2.85
N LEU A 54 -14.87 -5.00 -3.56
CA LEU A 54 -14.94 -4.11 -4.71
C LEU A 54 -15.80 -4.66 -5.86
N LEU A 55 -16.02 -5.98 -5.90
CA LEU A 55 -16.94 -6.60 -6.88
C LEU A 55 -18.38 -6.14 -6.71
N ILE A 56 -18.79 -5.70 -5.51
CA ILE A 56 -20.13 -5.08 -5.29
C ILE A 56 -20.29 -3.85 -6.18
N LEU A 57 -19.22 -3.12 -6.42
CA LEU A 57 -19.19 -1.98 -7.34
C LEU A 57 -18.89 -2.39 -8.80
N GLY A 58 -18.86 -3.69 -9.11
CA GLY A 58 -18.44 -4.20 -10.42
C GLY A 58 -16.96 -3.96 -10.74
N ILE A 59 -16.13 -3.68 -9.71
CA ILE A 59 -14.72 -3.36 -9.89
C ILE A 59 -13.87 -4.62 -9.68
N THR A 60 -13.17 -5.05 -10.72
CA THR A 60 -12.16 -6.09 -10.62
C THR A 60 -10.79 -5.49 -10.32
N VAL A 61 -9.96 -6.21 -9.58
CA VAL A 61 -8.58 -5.81 -9.29
C VAL A 61 -7.64 -6.87 -9.84
N ARG A 62 -6.65 -6.45 -10.64
CA ARG A 62 -5.72 -7.34 -11.31
C ARG A 62 -4.28 -6.91 -11.07
N LEU A 63 -3.39 -7.89 -10.94
CA LEU A 63 -1.94 -7.68 -10.96
C LEU A 63 -1.42 -8.09 -12.34
N LYS A 64 -0.72 -7.19 -13.02
CA LYS A 64 0.14 -7.50 -14.16
C LYS A 64 1.56 -7.57 -13.63
N ASN A 65 2.14 -8.76 -13.62
CA ASN A 65 3.49 -9.00 -13.13
C ASN A 65 4.30 -9.65 -14.24
N GLU A 66 5.00 -8.83 -15.01
CA GLU A 66 5.80 -9.28 -16.15
C GLU A 66 7.22 -9.70 -15.73
N HIS A 67 7.63 -9.35 -14.50
CA HIS A 67 8.98 -9.56 -14.00
C HIS A 67 8.97 -10.41 -12.73
N LYS A 68 9.90 -11.36 -12.66
CA LYS A 68 10.11 -12.17 -11.46
C LYS A 68 10.71 -11.30 -10.35
N LEU A 69 10.00 -11.17 -9.23
CA LEU A 69 10.49 -10.42 -8.08
C LEU A 69 11.62 -11.20 -7.37
N PRO A 70 12.71 -10.50 -6.98
CA PRO A 70 13.79 -11.10 -6.20
C PRO A 70 13.26 -11.71 -4.89
N LYS A 71 13.88 -12.79 -4.46
CA LYS A 71 13.58 -13.48 -3.20
C LYS A 71 14.69 -13.23 -2.19
N ASP A 72 14.40 -13.45 -0.93
CA ASP A 72 15.36 -13.41 0.20
C ASP A 72 16.13 -12.08 0.30
N THR A 73 15.48 -11.00 -0.17
CA THR A 73 16.00 -9.64 -0.12
C THR A 73 14.89 -8.65 0.25
N SER A 74 15.28 -7.46 0.67
CA SER A 74 14.32 -6.38 0.89
C SER A 74 13.83 -5.79 -0.43
N LEU A 75 12.52 -5.58 -0.54
CA LEU A 75 11.88 -4.96 -1.71
C LEU A 75 11.26 -3.62 -1.32
N ILE A 76 11.56 -2.58 -2.05
CA ILE A 76 10.96 -1.25 -1.86
C ILE A 76 9.99 -1.02 -3.01
N PHE A 77 8.72 -1.30 -2.78
CA PHE A 77 7.66 -1.01 -3.75
C PHE A 77 7.36 0.48 -3.75
N VAL A 78 7.67 1.13 -4.84
CA VAL A 78 7.40 2.55 -5.07
C VAL A 78 6.24 2.66 -6.04
N SER A 79 5.20 3.40 -5.69
CA SER A 79 4.00 3.47 -6.51
C SER A 79 3.37 4.86 -6.51
N ASN A 80 2.68 5.21 -7.59
CA ASN A 80 1.71 6.30 -7.60
C ASN A 80 0.54 5.98 -6.65
N HIS A 81 -0.20 7.01 -6.21
CA HIS A 81 -1.27 6.84 -5.23
C HIS A 81 -2.56 7.52 -5.72
N GLN A 82 -3.61 6.76 -5.91
CA GLN A 82 -4.85 7.26 -6.50
C GLN A 82 -6.05 7.21 -5.53
N SER A 83 -6.12 6.19 -4.66
CA SER A 83 -7.25 6.03 -3.74
C SER A 83 -6.88 5.30 -2.45
N THR A 84 -7.81 5.28 -1.49
CA THR A 84 -7.69 4.42 -0.29
C THR A 84 -7.66 2.93 -0.64
N PHE A 85 -8.28 2.58 -1.77
CA PHE A 85 -8.39 1.20 -2.24
C PHE A 85 -7.12 0.68 -2.94
N ASP A 86 -6.04 1.48 -2.99
CA ASP A 86 -4.73 1.01 -3.42
C ASP A 86 -4.08 0.05 -2.40
N ILE A 87 -4.43 0.22 -1.11
CA ILE A 87 -3.76 -0.48 0.00
C ILE A 87 -4.04 -1.99 0.05
N PRO A 88 -5.31 -2.47 0.05
CA PRO A 88 -5.60 -3.90 0.12
C PRO A 88 -4.99 -4.75 -1.01
N PRO A 89 -4.93 -4.28 -2.28
CA PRO A 89 -4.25 -4.99 -3.35
C PRO A 89 -2.77 -5.24 -3.09
N PHE A 90 -2.02 -4.26 -2.54
CA PHE A 90 -0.63 -4.50 -2.14
C PHE A 90 -0.52 -5.58 -1.08
N GLY A 91 -1.39 -5.52 -0.06
CA GLY A 91 -1.46 -6.54 0.99
C GLY A 91 -1.75 -7.95 0.43
N LEU A 92 -2.63 -8.04 -0.56
CA LEU A 92 -3.03 -9.30 -1.16
C LEU A 92 -1.97 -9.87 -2.12
N PHE A 93 -1.57 -9.08 -3.13
CA PHE A 93 -0.73 -9.58 -4.21
C PHE A 93 0.72 -9.79 -3.78
N PHE A 94 1.23 -8.93 -2.90
CA PHE A 94 2.60 -9.02 -2.41
C PHE A 94 2.72 -9.66 -1.02
N ARG A 95 1.69 -10.40 -0.55
CA ARG A 95 1.65 -11.02 0.80
C ARG A 95 2.87 -11.91 1.10
N LYS A 96 3.48 -12.55 0.09
CA LYS A 96 4.68 -13.37 0.24
C LYS A 96 5.93 -12.55 0.62
N HIS A 97 5.93 -11.25 0.30
CA HIS A 97 7.00 -10.31 0.63
C HIS A 97 6.72 -9.50 1.90
N HIS A 98 5.71 -9.89 2.70
CA HIS A 98 5.38 -9.24 3.97
C HIS A 98 5.25 -7.71 3.85
N PRO A 99 4.34 -7.15 3.02
CA PRO A 99 4.27 -5.72 2.72
C PRO A 99 4.01 -4.88 3.97
N LYS A 100 4.81 -3.82 4.16
CA LYS A 100 4.74 -2.87 5.26
C LYS A 100 4.62 -1.46 4.69
N PHE A 101 3.68 -0.69 5.23
CA PHE A 101 3.35 0.61 4.69
C PHE A 101 4.02 1.75 5.45
N VAL A 102 4.41 2.79 4.73
CA VAL A 102 4.68 4.10 5.30
C VAL A 102 3.37 4.88 5.31
N SER A 103 2.88 5.20 6.50
CA SER A 103 1.55 5.78 6.71
C SER A 103 1.59 6.99 7.62
N LYS A 104 0.57 7.85 7.53
CA LYS A 104 0.40 8.97 8.45
C LYS A 104 0.15 8.47 9.87
N ILE A 105 0.71 9.15 10.88
CA ILE A 105 0.59 8.79 12.28
C ILE A 105 -0.87 8.76 12.76
N GLU A 106 -1.72 9.63 12.22
CA GLU A 106 -3.14 9.71 12.58
C GLU A 106 -3.90 8.42 12.23
N LEU A 107 -3.47 7.69 11.19
CA LEU A 107 -4.08 6.41 10.80
C LEU A 107 -3.80 5.28 11.80
N GLY A 108 -2.88 5.49 12.73
CA GLY A 108 -2.63 4.57 13.83
C GLY A 108 -3.74 4.54 14.89
N LYS A 109 -4.80 5.37 14.77
CA LYS A 109 -5.91 5.46 15.73
C LYS A 109 -7.26 5.49 15.02
N GLY A 110 -8.30 4.97 15.68
CA GLY A 110 -9.70 5.20 15.35
C GLY A 110 -10.30 4.35 14.23
N ILE A 111 -9.52 3.59 13.45
CA ILE A 111 -10.06 2.76 12.34
C ILE A 111 -9.90 1.29 12.69
N PRO A 112 -11.00 0.53 12.92
CA PRO A 112 -10.94 -0.90 13.19
C PRO A 112 -10.06 -1.65 12.19
N SER A 113 -9.35 -2.67 12.60
CA SER A 113 -8.39 -3.47 11.82
C SER A 113 -7.22 -2.67 11.25
N VAL A 114 -7.46 -1.54 10.59
CA VAL A 114 -6.43 -0.73 9.93
C VAL A 114 -5.44 -0.17 10.96
N SER A 115 -5.95 0.56 11.96
CA SER A 115 -5.10 1.15 13.00
C SER A 115 -4.35 0.10 13.81
N PHE A 116 -4.98 -1.04 14.06
CA PHE A 116 -4.36 -2.16 14.77
C PHE A 116 -3.21 -2.76 13.93
N ASN A 117 -3.47 -3.05 12.64
CA ASN A 117 -2.44 -3.56 11.74
C ASN A 117 -1.27 -2.58 11.58
N LEU A 118 -1.53 -1.28 11.44
CA LEU A 118 -0.47 -0.28 11.32
C LEU A 118 0.43 -0.22 12.57
N ARG A 119 -0.13 -0.37 13.77
CA ARG A 119 0.65 -0.37 15.01
C ARG A 119 1.43 -1.66 15.26
N HIS A 120 0.85 -2.81 14.92
CA HIS A 120 1.39 -4.12 15.28
C HIS A 120 1.95 -4.93 14.11
N GLY A 121 1.62 -4.53 12.88
CA GLY A 121 2.05 -5.20 11.65
C GLY A 121 3.41 -4.78 11.12
N GLY A 122 4.09 -3.80 11.74
CA GLY A 122 5.43 -3.34 11.31
C GLY A 122 5.42 -2.17 10.33
N ALA A 123 4.34 -1.40 10.25
CA ALA A 123 4.29 -0.17 9.44
C ALA A 123 5.11 0.98 10.06
N ALA A 124 5.52 1.94 9.22
CA ALA A 124 6.10 3.20 9.67
C ALA A 124 4.98 4.25 9.80
N LEU A 125 4.69 4.68 11.03
CA LEU A 125 3.76 5.75 11.30
C LEU A 125 4.52 7.07 11.45
N ILE A 126 4.40 7.96 10.47
CA ILE A 126 5.14 9.21 10.38
C ILE A 126 4.24 10.43 10.61
N ASP A 127 4.73 11.36 11.42
CA ASP A 127 4.18 12.71 11.47
C ASP A 127 4.86 13.55 10.37
N ARG A 128 4.07 13.99 9.39
CA ARG A 128 4.59 14.77 8.27
C ARG A 128 4.92 16.21 8.63
N LYS A 129 4.48 16.66 9.82
CA LYS A 129 4.79 17.99 10.35
C LYS A 129 6.07 17.98 11.20
N ASP A 130 6.51 16.80 11.67
CA ASP A 130 7.73 16.61 12.42
C ASP A 130 8.75 15.81 11.58
N ALA A 131 9.63 16.54 10.88
CA ALA A 131 10.67 15.96 10.06
C ALA A 131 11.64 15.05 10.85
N LYS A 132 11.93 15.39 12.11
CA LYS A 132 12.82 14.61 12.98
C LYS A 132 12.19 13.27 13.34
N GLN A 133 10.92 13.28 13.75
CA GLN A 133 10.14 12.06 14.03
C GLN A 133 10.05 11.19 12.77
N ALA A 134 9.68 11.78 11.63
CA ALA A 134 9.53 11.08 10.37
C ALA A 134 10.83 10.39 9.95
N LEU A 135 11.97 11.10 9.94
CA LEU A 135 13.26 10.53 9.56
C LEU A 135 13.73 9.45 10.54
N SER A 136 13.57 9.65 11.85
CA SER A 136 13.91 8.64 12.87
C SER A 136 13.08 7.37 12.68
N THR A 137 11.77 7.51 12.46
CA THR A 137 10.87 6.38 12.24
C THR A 137 11.17 5.64 10.95
N LEU A 138 11.42 6.37 9.85
CA LEU A 138 11.82 5.77 8.58
C LEU A 138 13.17 5.03 8.67
N GLY A 139 14.13 5.57 9.44
CA GLY A 139 15.41 4.90 9.66
C GLY A 139 15.26 3.56 10.39
N ARG A 140 14.45 3.52 11.48
CA ARG A 140 14.16 2.26 12.20
C ARG A 140 13.39 1.27 11.32
N PHE A 141 12.39 1.75 10.60
CA PHE A 141 11.60 0.97 9.65
C PHE A 141 12.49 0.35 8.58
N SER A 142 13.35 1.14 7.94
CA SER A 142 14.26 0.72 6.90
C SER A 142 15.22 -0.39 7.36
N LYS A 143 15.81 -0.24 8.56
CA LYS A 143 16.66 -1.29 9.17
C LYS A 143 15.89 -2.58 9.41
N ASN A 144 14.62 -2.48 9.87
CA ASN A 144 13.78 -3.64 10.09
C ASN A 144 13.39 -4.34 8.79
N ILE A 145 13.05 -3.59 7.75
CA ILE A 145 12.77 -4.11 6.39
C ILE A 145 13.97 -4.92 5.88
N ASN A 146 15.19 -4.38 6.00
CA ASN A 146 16.39 -5.09 5.58
C ASN A 146 16.63 -6.35 6.40
N LYS A 147 16.57 -6.26 7.74
CA LYS A 147 16.80 -7.39 8.65
C LYS A 147 15.84 -8.55 8.37
N GLN A 148 14.58 -8.26 8.12
CA GLN A 148 13.51 -9.25 7.94
C GLN A 148 13.32 -9.68 6.48
N LYS A 149 14.01 -9.03 5.53
CA LYS A 149 13.82 -9.22 4.09
C LYS A 149 12.35 -9.00 3.66
N TRP A 150 11.71 -8.00 4.26
CA TRP A 150 10.31 -7.62 3.97
C TRP A 150 10.18 -6.63 2.81
N GLY A 151 8.94 -6.44 2.36
CA GLY A 151 8.58 -5.42 1.39
C GLY A 151 8.16 -4.12 2.08
N ALA A 152 8.77 -2.99 1.73
CA ALA A 152 8.28 -1.67 2.11
C ALA A 152 7.40 -1.11 0.99
N ILE A 153 6.24 -0.54 1.32
CA ILE A 153 5.36 0.14 0.36
C ILE A 153 5.42 1.63 0.64
N ILE A 154 5.79 2.40 -0.37
CA ILE A 154 5.83 3.86 -0.27
C ILE A 154 5.15 4.51 -1.47
N PHE A 155 4.35 5.53 -1.19
CA PHE A 155 3.73 6.41 -2.15
C PHE A 155 4.42 7.78 -2.09
N PRO A 156 5.41 8.05 -2.95
CA PRO A 156 6.25 9.24 -2.82
C PRO A 156 5.51 10.55 -3.12
N GLU A 157 4.34 10.50 -3.75
CA GLU A 157 3.45 11.64 -3.91
C GLU A 157 2.98 12.24 -2.57
N GLY A 158 3.04 11.45 -1.50
CA GLY A 158 2.60 11.85 -0.16
C GLY A 158 1.10 12.07 -0.01
N THR A 159 0.35 12.16 -1.09
CA THR A 159 -1.11 12.33 -1.12
C THR A 159 -1.69 11.72 -2.38
N ARG A 160 -2.99 11.41 -2.36
CA ARG A 160 -3.68 10.78 -3.50
C ARG A 160 -3.90 11.73 -4.66
N SER A 161 -3.69 11.25 -5.88
CA SER A 161 -4.15 11.88 -7.11
C SER A 161 -5.66 11.60 -7.28
N ARG A 162 -6.46 12.63 -7.53
CA ARG A 162 -7.91 12.48 -7.68
C ARG A 162 -8.37 12.37 -9.13
N ASN A 163 -7.48 12.57 -10.06
CA ASN A 163 -7.74 12.56 -11.51
C ASN A 163 -6.92 11.52 -12.27
N GLY A 164 -6.13 10.71 -11.53
CA GLY A 164 -5.28 9.68 -12.11
C GLY A 164 -3.88 10.15 -12.51
N ASN A 165 -3.65 11.46 -12.61
CA ASN A 165 -2.33 11.99 -12.96
C ASN A 165 -1.39 11.91 -11.75
N PRO A 166 -0.22 11.26 -11.85
CA PRO A 166 0.76 11.23 -10.79
C PRO A 166 1.21 12.64 -10.40
N LYS A 167 1.49 12.83 -9.12
CA LYS A 167 2.10 14.06 -8.60
C LYS A 167 3.60 13.90 -8.51
N LYS A 168 4.31 15.02 -8.38
CA LYS A 168 5.76 15.04 -8.19
C LYS A 168 6.16 14.15 -7.00
N PHE A 169 7.15 13.31 -7.19
CA PHE A 169 7.66 12.41 -6.17
C PHE A 169 8.56 13.16 -5.18
N SER A 170 8.31 12.93 -3.90
CA SER A 170 9.20 13.37 -2.81
C SER A 170 10.24 12.28 -2.56
N THR A 171 11.51 12.64 -2.69
CA THR A 171 12.63 11.70 -2.59
C THR A 171 13.15 11.49 -1.17
N ASN A 172 12.85 12.42 -0.23
CA ASN A 172 13.44 12.39 1.13
C ASN A 172 13.14 11.09 1.89
N GLY A 173 11.90 10.60 1.84
CA GLY A 173 11.53 9.34 2.50
C GLY A 173 12.21 8.14 1.85
N LEU A 174 12.29 8.12 0.52
CA LEU A 174 12.96 7.08 -0.25
C LEU A 174 14.46 7.04 0.03
N LYS A 175 15.13 8.20 0.10
CA LYS A 175 16.56 8.30 0.44
C LYS A 175 16.86 7.67 1.80
N MET A 176 15.98 7.84 2.79
CA MET A 176 16.13 7.21 4.10
C MET A 176 15.93 5.69 4.03
N ILE A 177 14.94 5.22 3.25
CA ILE A 177 14.66 3.78 3.14
C ILE A 177 15.76 3.06 2.36
N THR A 178 16.22 3.60 1.24
CA THR A 178 17.28 3.00 0.42
C THR A 178 18.62 2.97 1.13
N LYS A 179 18.94 3.96 1.97
CA LYS A 179 20.19 4.04 2.73
C LYS A 179 20.53 2.75 3.50
N TYR A 180 19.54 2.08 4.07
CA TYR A 180 19.74 0.86 4.87
C TYR A 180 19.36 -0.42 4.12
N ASN A 181 19.05 -0.34 2.82
CA ASN A 181 18.65 -1.48 1.99
C ASN A 181 19.47 -1.55 0.69
N LYS A 182 20.77 -1.28 0.74
CA LYS A 182 21.64 -1.23 -0.44
C LYS A 182 21.61 -2.52 -1.28
N ASP A 183 21.55 -3.68 -0.60
CA ASP A 183 21.46 -4.99 -1.26
C ASP A 183 20.05 -5.33 -1.77
N GLY A 184 19.07 -4.45 -1.51
CA GLY A 184 17.68 -4.63 -1.92
C GLY A 184 17.38 -4.09 -3.30
N TYR A 185 16.10 -4.12 -3.65
CA TYR A 185 15.60 -3.64 -4.94
C TYR A 185 14.48 -2.64 -4.76
N ILE A 186 14.43 -1.62 -5.60
CA ILE A 186 13.21 -0.87 -5.88
C ILE A 186 12.38 -1.68 -6.88
N VAL A 187 11.10 -1.81 -6.60
CA VAL A 187 10.10 -2.38 -7.51
C VAL A 187 9.11 -1.26 -7.84
N PRO A 188 9.24 -0.62 -9.02
CA PRO A 188 8.26 0.35 -9.45
C PRO A 188 6.92 -0.34 -9.70
N VAL A 189 5.81 0.28 -9.27
CA VAL A 189 4.46 -0.24 -9.47
C VAL A 189 3.53 0.88 -9.94
N THR A 190 2.91 0.69 -11.08
CA THR A 190 1.88 1.61 -11.57
C THR A 190 0.48 1.13 -11.16
N ILE A 191 -0.28 2.02 -10.53
CA ILE A 191 -1.70 1.80 -10.25
C ILE A 191 -2.52 2.59 -11.27
N ASN A 192 -3.46 1.91 -11.92
CA ASN A 192 -4.36 2.51 -12.88
C ASN A 192 -5.82 2.38 -12.44
N ASN A 193 -6.59 3.45 -12.71
CA ASN A 193 -8.05 3.53 -12.56
C ASN A 193 -8.59 3.54 -11.12
N SER A 194 -7.77 3.41 -10.09
CA SER A 194 -8.24 3.38 -8.71
C SER A 194 -8.91 4.70 -8.29
N TRP A 195 -8.48 5.85 -8.85
CA TRP A 195 -9.12 7.14 -8.65
C TRP A 195 -10.58 7.17 -9.12
N LYS A 196 -10.95 6.35 -10.13
CA LYS A 196 -12.31 6.30 -10.69
C LYS A 196 -13.36 5.81 -9.68
N VAL A 197 -12.95 5.16 -8.59
CA VAL A 197 -13.85 4.84 -7.47
C VAL A 197 -14.44 6.10 -6.86
N PHE A 198 -13.69 7.21 -6.89
CA PHE A 198 -14.13 8.52 -6.38
C PHE A 198 -14.39 9.55 -7.48
N LYS A 199 -14.67 9.12 -8.71
CA LYS A 199 -14.89 10.02 -9.85
C LYS A 199 -16.06 11.00 -9.68
N TYR A 200 -17.02 10.68 -8.81
CA TYR A 200 -18.16 11.54 -8.46
C TYR A 200 -17.95 12.29 -7.12
N GLY A 201 -16.76 12.24 -6.53
CA GLY A 201 -16.47 12.72 -5.18
C GLY A 201 -16.55 11.62 -4.15
N LYS A 202 -16.90 11.98 -2.89
CA LYS A 202 -16.98 10.99 -1.81
C LYS A 202 -18.18 10.05 -1.93
N TYR A 203 -19.23 10.48 -2.60
CA TYR A 203 -20.48 9.76 -2.82
C TYR A 203 -21.22 10.29 -4.06
N PRO A 204 -21.86 9.43 -4.87
CA PRO A 204 -21.74 7.97 -4.85
C PRO A 204 -20.39 7.50 -5.39
N LEU A 205 -20.01 6.23 -5.13
CA LEU A 205 -18.80 5.64 -5.65
C LEU A 205 -18.95 5.30 -7.15
N GLY A 206 -17.83 5.35 -7.87
CA GLY A 206 -17.79 4.93 -9.27
C GLY A 206 -17.93 3.41 -9.43
N LEU A 207 -18.52 3.00 -10.55
CA LEU A 207 -18.75 1.58 -10.85
C LEU A 207 -17.92 1.12 -12.05
N GLY A 208 -17.63 -0.18 -12.10
CA GLY A 208 -17.24 -0.95 -13.28
C GLY A 208 -15.83 -0.69 -13.82
N SER A 209 -15.06 0.19 -13.20
CA SER A 209 -13.70 0.50 -13.69
C SER A 209 -12.67 -0.45 -13.11
N PRO A 210 -12.04 -1.34 -13.90
CA PRO A 210 -11.06 -2.30 -13.38
C PRO A 210 -9.82 -1.57 -12.87
N ILE A 211 -9.37 -1.93 -11.66
CA ILE A 211 -8.13 -1.46 -11.08
C ILE A 211 -7.01 -2.42 -11.50
N THR A 212 -5.91 -1.86 -11.99
CA THR A 212 -4.75 -2.66 -12.38
C THR A 212 -3.52 -2.17 -11.64
N LEU A 213 -2.79 -3.10 -11.02
CA LEU A 213 -1.42 -2.89 -10.55
C LEU A 213 -0.48 -3.51 -11.60
N THR A 214 0.50 -2.77 -12.06
CA THR A 214 1.54 -3.27 -12.98
C THR A 214 2.89 -3.14 -12.29
N THR A 215 3.59 -4.25 -12.11
CA THR A 215 5.00 -4.21 -11.64
C THR A 215 5.93 -4.04 -12.83
N HIS A 216 6.93 -3.20 -12.66
CA HIS A 216 7.99 -2.99 -13.63
C HIS A 216 9.27 -3.71 -13.21
N GLN A 217 10.31 -3.66 -14.07
CA GLN A 217 11.61 -4.28 -13.82
C GLN A 217 12.17 -3.83 -12.46
N PRO A 218 12.49 -4.76 -11.55
CA PRO A 218 13.15 -4.42 -10.29
C PRO A 218 14.53 -3.82 -10.55
N ILE A 219 14.84 -2.70 -9.89
CA ILE A 219 16.12 -1.98 -10.01
C ILE A 219 16.91 -2.20 -8.72
N LYS A 220 18.14 -2.70 -8.82
CA LYS A 220 19.00 -2.89 -7.65
C LYS A 220 19.39 -1.54 -7.06
N ILE A 221 19.28 -1.37 -5.75
CA ILE A 221 19.42 -0.05 -5.10
C ILE A 221 20.84 0.52 -5.24
N ASP A 222 21.85 -0.34 -5.21
CA ASP A 222 23.28 0.06 -5.33
C ASP A 222 23.82 0.05 -6.76
N SER A 223 22.96 -0.14 -7.78
CA SER A 223 23.40 -0.22 -9.19
C SER A 223 23.73 1.16 -9.80
N MET A 224 23.25 2.24 -9.19
CA MET A 224 23.44 3.61 -9.70
C MET A 224 23.29 4.64 -8.59
N PRO A 225 23.70 5.93 -8.81
CA PRO A 225 23.46 7.01 -7.87
C PRO A 225 21.97 7.19 -7.55
N PHE A 226 21.67 7.65 -6.32
CA PHE A 226 20.29 7.76 -5.82
C PHE A 226 19.38 8.60 -6.73
N ASP A 227 19.87 9.72 -7.26
CA ASP A 227 19.05 10.62 -8.08
C ASP A 227 18.68 9.99 -9.43
N GLU A 228 19.61 9.25 -10.03
CA GLU A 228 19.35 8.45 -11.24
C GLU A 228 18.38 7.31 -10.97
N LEU A 229 18.55 6.59 -9.85
CA LEU A 229 17.64 5.55 -9.39
C LEU A 229 16.20 6.06 -9.23
N MET A 230 16.03 7.29 -8.74
CA MET A 230 14.73 7.92 -8.59
C MET A 230 14.12 8.33 -9.93
N GLN A 231 14.93 8.86 -10.85
CA GLN A 231 14.48 9.22 -12.19
C GLN A 231 13.98 7.97 -12.97
N GLU A 232 14.75 6.88 -12.95
CA GLU A 232 14.34 5.63 -13.59
C GLU A 232 13.09 5.03 -12.94
N THR A 233 13.00 5.11 -11.59
CA THR A 233 11.80 4.65 -10.86
C THR A 233 10.56 5.46 -11.24
N GLU A 234 10.66 6.79 -11.27
CA GLU A 234 9.56 7.70 -11.61
C GLU A 234 9.14 7.50 -13.08
N LYS A 235 10.09 7.43 -14.00
CA LYS A 235 9.87 7.16 -15.42
C LYS A 235 9.09 5.86 -15.63
N ALA A 236 9.49 4.77 -14.96
CA ALA A 236 8.80 3.48 -15.08
C ALA A 236 7.34 3.51 -14.57
N ILE A 237 7.00 4.40 -13.63
CA ILE A 237 5.65 4.49 -13.06
C ILE A 237 4.74 5.40 -13.90
N ILE A 238 5.30 6.45 -14.51
CA ILE A 238 4.55 7.50 -15.22
C ILE A 238 4.33 7.15 -16.69
N THR A 239 5.21 6.35 -17.29
CA THR A 239 5.10 5.89 -18.67
C THR A 239 4.05 4.81 -18.83
#